data_24fc514f696236ffea762fe0948e5f10
#
_entry.id   24fc514f696236ffea762fe0948e5f10
#
_cell.length_a   1.000
_cell.length_b   1.000
_cell.length_c   1.000
_cell.angle_alpha   90.00
_cell.angle_beta   90.00
_cell.angle_gamma   90.00
#
_symmetry.space_group_name_H-M   'P 1'
#
loop_
_entity.id
_entity.type
_entity.pdbx_description
1 polymer ?
#
loop_
_entity_poly.entity_id
_entity_poly.type
_entity_poly.pdbx_seq_one_letter_code
_entity_poly.pdbx_strand_id
1 'polypeptide(L)'
;MHWSNPAPFIPGVEIVAGEQTDPSVIPVVKRMLARAGRRSAQVADVPGFVLNRLQYVLLKEAMAIVEEGVATAEDVDTIVTSTFGFRLPFFGPFAIADMAGLDVYADSFTTLEQAFGQRFAAPKVLTDLVAQGKFGIKSGSGFLELDPEKREELIAYRNKAYSAMNDLLSELGPSPLADS
;
A
#
# COMPACT_ATOMS: atom_id res chain seq x y z
N MET A 1 1.81 1.85 -21.11
CA MET A 1 1.48 0.89 -20.02
C MET A 1 2.76 0.44 -19.35
N HIS A 2 2.80 0.42 -18.04
CA HIS A 2 3.95 -0.03 -17.26
C HIS A 2 3.57 -1.27 -16.45
N TRP A 3 4.34 -2.33 -16.62
CA TRP A 3 4.13 -3.64 -16.02
C TRP A 3 5.14 -3.88 -14.90
N SER A 4 4.73 -4.63 -13.88
CA SER A 4 5.66 -5.12 -12.86
C SER A 4 6.15 -6.52 -13.21
N ASN A 5 7.44 -6.79 -12.98
CA ASN A 5 8.03 -8.10 -13.21
C ASN A 5 7.83 -9.02 -11.98
N PRO A 6 7.60 -10.31 -12.20
CA PRO A 6 7.40 -11.00 -13.49
C PRO A 6 5.96 -10.80 -14.02
N ALA A 7 5.84 -10.12 -15.15
CA ALA A 7 4.57 -9.70 -15.73
C ALA A 7 3.50 -10.80 -15.95
N PRO A 8 3.84 -12.08 -16.23
CA PRO A 8 2.84 -13.14 -16.32
C PRO A 8 2.06 -13.36 -15.02
N PHE A 9 2.68 -13.14 -13.86
CA PHE A 9 2.11 -13.43 -12.54
C PHE A 9 1.58 -12.18 -11.83
N ILE A 10 2.29 -11.04 -11.96
CA ILE A 10 1.88 -9.80 -11.28
C ILE A 10 0.70 -9.16 -12.02
N PRO A 11 -0.50 -9.05 -11.40
CA PRO A 11 -1.70 -8.62 -12.11
C PRO A 11 -1.79 -7.10 -12.32
N GLY A 12 -0.99 -6.31 -11.62
CA GLY A 12 -1.06 -4.84 -11.62
C GLY A 12 -0.43 -4.22 -12.87
N VAL A 13 -1.09 -3.20 -13.45
CA VAL A 13 -0.59 -2.44 -14.60
C VAL A 13 -0.89 -0.95 -14.41
N GLU A 14 0.11 -0.11 -14.54
CA GLU A 14 -0.08 1.34 -14.59
C GLU A 14 -0.37 1.80 -16.02
N ILE A 15 -1.46 2.54 -16.20
CA ILE A 15 -1.81 3.18 -17.47
C ILE A 15 -1.31 4.61 -17.38
N VAL A 16 -0.26 4.91 -18.12
CA VAL A 16 0.36 6.24 -18.16
C VAL A 16 -0.10 6.94 -19.42
N ALA A 17 -0.76 8.07 -19.27
CA ALA A 17 -1.16 8.94 -20.37
C ALA A 17 -0.14 10.08 -20.49
N GLY A 18 0.61 10.12 -21.60
CA GLY A 18 1.48 11.25 -21.94
C GLY A 18 0.68 12.38 -22.60
N GLU A 19 1.35 13.50 -22.88
CA GLU A 19 0.71 14.71 -23.44
C GLU A 19 0.00 14.48 -24.80
N GLN A 20 0.50 13.54 -25.59
CA GLN A 20 -0.07 13.22 -26.92
C GLN A 20 -1.10 12.08 -26.87
N THR A 21 -1.43 11.57 -25.68
CA THR A 21 -2.38 10.47 -25.57
C THR A 21 -3.82 10.98 -25.69
N ASP A 22 -4.54 10.47 -26.69
CA ASP A 22 -5.98 10.72 -26.79
C ASP A 22 -6.69 10.12 -25.56
N PRO A 23 -7.42 10.92 -24.77
CA PRO A 23 -8.12 10.44 -23.57
C PRO A 23 -9.11 9.30 -23.84
N SER A 24 -9.66 9.20 -25.05
CA SER A 24 -10.61 8.14 -25.45
C SER A 24 -9.97 6.74 -25.46
N VAL A 25 -8.66 6.65 -25.57
CA VAL A 25 -7.90 5.39 -25.55
C VAL A 25 -7.89 4.75 -24.16
N ILE A 26 -7.90 5.57 -23.11
CA ILE A 26 -7.78 5.08 -21.72
C ILE A 26 -8.87 4.09 -21.34
N PRO A 27 -10.18 4.36 -21.57
CA PRO A 27 -11.23 3.39 -21.28
C PRO A 27 -11.10 2.10 -22.10
N VAL A 28 -10.59 2.21 -23.33
CA VAL A 28 -10.38 1.03 -24.20
C VAL A 28 -9.31 0.12 -23.60
N VAL A 29 -8.16 0.70 -23.22
CA VAL A 29 -7.06 -0.02 -22.58
C VAL A 29 -7.50 -0.65 -21.25
N LYS A 30 -8.24 0.09 -20.41
CA LYS A 30 -8.79 -0.45 -19.15
C LYS A 30 -9.65 -1.68 -19.38
N ARG A 31 -10.57 -1.64 -20.37
CA ARG A 31 -11.42 -2.80 -20.70
C ARG A 31 -10.59 -3.97 -21.24
N MET A 32 -9.60 -3.71 -22.07
CA MET A 32 -8.71 -4.75 -22.60
C MET A 32 -7.95 -5.45 -21.47
N LEU A 33 -7.36 -4.70 -20.57
CA LEU A 33 -6.64 -5.23 -19.41
C LEU A 33 -7.57 -6.03 -18.47
N ALA A 34 -8.77 -5.53 -18.21
CA ALA A 34 -9.76 -6.24 -17.39
C ALA A 34 -10.16 -7.59 -18.01
N ARG A 35 -10.37 -7.65 -19.34
CA ARG A 35 -10.64 -8.92 -20.06
C ARG A 35 -9.48 -9.91 -19.98
N ALA A 36 -8.24 -9.39 -19.87
CA ALA A 36 -7.04 -10.20 -19.67
C ALA A 36 -6.78 -10.55 -18.19
N GLY A 37 -7.73 -10.32 -17.29
CA GLY A 37 -7.59 -10.58 -15.84
C GLY A 37 -6.63 -9.65 -15.14
N ARG A 38 -6.32 -8.47 -15.72
CA ARG A 38 -5.38 -7.50 -15.15
C ARG A 38 -6.09 -6.40 -14.37
N ARG A 39 -5.48 -5.99 -13.26
CA ARG A 39 -5.91 -4.84 -12.46
C ARG A 39 -5.13 -3.62 -12.91
N SER A 40 -5.80 -2.54 -13.28
CA SER A 40 -5.11 -1.35 -13.79
C SER A 40 -5.50 -0.09 -13.04
N ALA A 41 -4.52 0.80 -12.87
CA ALA A 41 -4.70 2.15 -12.35
C ALA A 41 -4.15 3.16 -13.36
N GLN A 42 -4.85 4.28 -13.52
CA GLN A 42 -4.34 5.40 -14.31
C GLN A 42 -3.48 6.28 -13.42
N VAL A 43 -2.29 6.62 -13.92
CA VAL A 43 -1.31 7.45 -13.23
C VAL A 43 -0.80 8.54 -14.15
N ALA A 44 -0.30 9.64 -13.58
CA ALA A 44 0.34 10.70 -14.35
C ALA A 44 1.70 10.27 -14.88
N ASP A 45 2.13 10.86 -16.00
CA ASP A 45 3.45 10.66 -16.58
C ASP A 45 4.50 11.48 -15.81
N VAL A 46 4.96 10.90 -14.70
CA VAL A 46 5.99 11.48 -13.83
C VAL A 46 7.06 10.43 -13.54
N PRO A 47 8.32 10.81 -13.29
CA PRO A 47 9.39 9.87 -12.99
C PRO A 47 9.04 8.90 -11.87
N GLY A 48 9.16 7.59 -12.15
CA GLY A 48 8.92 6.51 -11.20
C GLY A 48 7.44 6.12 -11.00
N PHE A 49 6.51 6.86 -11.61
CA PHE A 49 5.07 6.63 -11.47
C PHE A 49 4.65 6.40 -10.00
N VAL A 50 3.74 5.47 -9.73
CA VAL A 50 3.35 5.10 -8.36
C VAL A 50 4.16 3.89 -7.88
N LEU A 51 4.25 2.85 -8.71
CA LEU A 51 4.93 1.60 -8.35
C LEU A 51 6.37 1.83 -7.89
N ASN A 52 7.19 2.43 -8.77
CA ASN A 52 8.61 2.60 -8.45
C ASN A 52 8.82 3.59 -7.30
N ARG A 53 8.03 4.66 -7.22
CA ARG A 53 8.14 5.62 -6.10
C ARG A 53 7.92 4.95 -4.75
N LEU A 54 6.89 4.12 -4.62
CA LEU A 54 6.59 3.41 -3.37
C LEU A 54 7.60 2.31 -3.09
N GLN A 55 7.97 1.53 -4.10
CA GLN A 55 8.94 0.45 -3.95
C GLN A 55 10.31 0.97 -3.53
N TYR A 56 10.80 2.04 -4.18
CA TYR A 56 12.12 2.57 -3.88
C TYR A 56 12.18 3.36 -2.58
N VAL A 57 11.11 4.04 -2.15
CA VAL A 57 11.11 4.68 -0.83
C VAL A 57 11.09 3.66 0.29
N LEU A 58 10.36 2.55 0.12
CA LEU A 58 10.41 1.43 1.07
C LEU A 58 11.81 0.84 1.16
N LEU A 59 12.42 0.51 0.01
CA LEU A 59 13.78 -0.04 -0.03
C LEU A 59 14.82 0.92 0.57
N LYS A 60 14.71 2.21 0.27
CA LYS A 60 15.60 3.23 0.83
C LYS A 60 15.52 3.28 2.35
N GLU A 61 14.32 3.22 2.90
CA GLU A 61 14.13 3.23 4.36
C GLU A 61 14.62 1.91 4.99
N ALA A 62 14.37 0.77 4.34
CA ALA A 62 14.90 -0.52 4.77
C ALA A 62 16.44 -0.52 4.84
N MET A 63 17.12 0.06 3.84
CA MET A 63 18.57 0.22 3.86
C MET A 63 19.04 1.12 5.01
N ALA A 64 18.34 2.22 5.27
CA ALA A 64 18.67 3.12 6.37
C ALA A 64 18.58 2.42 7.74
N ILE A 65 17.55 1.62 7.96
CA ILE A 65 17.38 0.80 9.18
C ILE A 65 18.59 -0.12 9.41
N VAL A 66 19.08 -0.76 8.33
CA VAL A 66 20.27 -1.62 8.40
C VAL A 66 21.55 -0.80 8.65
N GLU A 67 21.74 0.32 7.95
CA GLU A 67 22.89 1.21 8.12
C GLU A 67 22.95 1.83 9.53
N GLU A 68 21.80 2.13 10.11
CA GLU A 68 21.67 2.63 11.49
C GLU A 68 21.84 1.53 12.54
N GLY A 69 21.98 0.25 12.14
CA GLY A 69 22.16 -0.89 13.05
C GLY A 69 20.93 -1.23 13.88
N VAL A 70 19.73 -0.81 13.44
CA VAL A 70 18.46 -1.10 14.13
C VAL A 70 18.04 -2.55 13.96
N ALA A 71 18.25 -3.13 12.77
CA ALA A 71 17.92 -4.52 12.44
C ALA A 71 18.84 -5.04 11.34
N THR A 72 18.92 -6.37 11.19
CA THR A 72 19.55 -7.01 10.03
C THR A 72 18.63 -6.92 8.81
N ALA A 73 19.16 -7.13 7.60
CA ALA A 73 18.33 -7.19 6.39
C ALA A 73 17.29 -8.32 6.47
N GLU A 74 17.65 -9.45 7.05
CA GLU A 74 16.77 -10.61 7.26
C GLU A 74 15.62 -10.27 8.23
N ASP A 75 15.91 -9.57 9.34
CA ASP A 75 14.89 -9.11 10.28
C ASP A 75 13.94 -8.10 9.63
N VAL A 76 14.46 -7.16 8.82
CA VAL A 76 13.66 -6.20 8.07
C VAL A 76 12.70 -6.93 7.12
N ASP A 77 13.19 -7.89 6.33
CA ASP A 77 12.36 -8.67 5.41
C ASP A 77 11.29 -9.47 6.18
N THR A 78 11.66 -10.08 7.29
CA THR A 78 10.73 -10.81 8.16
C THR A 78 9.61 -9.89 8.66
N ILE A 79 9.95 -8.73 9.20
CA ILE A 79 8.96 -7.75 9.69
C ILE A 79 8.08 -7.23 8.55
N VAL A 80 8.66 -6.86 7.42
CA VAL A 80 7.89 -6.36 6.28
C VAL A 80 6.90 -7.40 5.78
N THR A 81 7.32 -8.63 5.55
CA THR A 81 6.48 -9.68 4.97
C THR A 81 5.43 -10.23 5.93
N SER A 82 5.71 -10.24 7.24
CA SER A 82 4.80 -10.78 8.27
C SER A 82 3.86 -9.74 8.89
N THR A 83 4.07 -8.44 8.64
CA THR A 83 3.25 -7.37 9.25
C THR A 83 2.46 -6.58 8.21
N PHE A 84 2.91 -5.36 7.85
CA PHE A 84 2.15 -4.51 6.93
C PHE A 84 2.13 -5.06 5.50
N GLY A 85 3.20 -5.70 5.04
CA GLY A 85 3.26 -6.37 3.74
C GLY A 85 2.22 -7.49 3.61
N PHE A 86 1.99 -8.25 4.67
CA PHE A 86 0.96 -9.28 4.76
C PHE A 86 -0.45 -8.75 4.43
N ARG A 87 -0.73 -7.48 4.71
CA ARG A 87 -2.03 -6.84 4.49
C ARG A 87 -2.22 -6.30 3.09
N LEU A 88 -1.12 -5.95 2.39
CA LEU A 88 -1.14 -5.25 1.10
C LEU A 88 -1.84 -6.01 -0.04
N PRO A 89 -1.87 -7.35 -0.13
CA PRO A 89 -2.65 -8.06 -1.14
C PRO A 89 -4.15 -7.76 -1.10
N PHE A 90 -4.67 -7.38 0.07
CA PHE A 90 -6.11 -7.15 0.30
C PHE A 90 -6.48 -5.68 0.36
N PHE A 91 -5.61 -4.86 0.94
CA PHE A 91 -5.86 -3.46 1.23
C PHE A 91 -4.63 -2.61 0.88
N GLY A 92 -4.84 -1.57 0.09
CA GLY A 92 -3.79 -0.58 -0.15
C GLY A 92 -3.52 0.29 1.09
N PRO A 93 -2.45 1.10 1.06
CA PRO A 93 -2.00 1.87 2.23
C PRO A 93 -3.07 2.81 2.79
N PHE A 94 -3.88 3.44 1.95
CA PHE A 94 -4.95 4.33 2.41
C PHE A 94 -6.09 3.58 3.10
N ALA A 95 -6.50 2.43 2.57
CA ALA A 95 -7.51 1.59 3.22
C ALA A 95 -7.01 1.06 4.57
N ILE A 96 -5.73 0.68 4.66
CA ILE A 96 -5.11 0.25 5.92
C ILE A 96 -5.10 1.39 6.94
N ALA A 97 -4.73 2.61 6.52
CA ALA A 97 -4.71 3.78 7.38
C ALA A 97 -6.12 4.15 7.89
N ASP A 98 -7.11 4.15 7.01
CA ASP A 98 -8.51 4.43 7.35
C ASP A 98 -9.08 3.38 8.32
N MET A 99 -8.72 2.11 8.16
CA MET A 99 -9.15 1.05 9.09
C MET A 99 -8.49 1.14 10.46
N ALA A 100 -7.27 1.63 10.56
CA ALA A 100 -6.55 1.79 11.82
C ALA A 100 -6.94 3.09 12.56
N GLY A 101 -7.25 4.13 11.80
CA GLY A 101 -7.58 5.48 12.26
C GLY A 101 -6.48 6.49 11.94
N LEU A 102 -6.86 7.55 11.23
CA LEU A 102 -5.92 8.57 10.76
C LEU A 102 -5.34 9.42 11.90
N ASP A 103 -6.07 9.55 13.00
CA ASP A 103 -5.58 10.15 14.25
C ASP A 103 -4.35 9.41 14.79
N VAL A 104 -4.40 8.08 14.83
CA VAL A 104 -3.27 7.25 15.27
C VAL A 104 -2.05 7.41 14.36
N TYR A 105 -2.26 7.53 13.05
CA TYR A 105 -1.16 7.79 12.11
C TYR A 105 -0.55 9.17 12.31
N ALA A 106 -1.37 10.20 12.56
CA ALA A 106 -0.89 11.55 12.82
C ALA A 106 -0.01 11.61 14.08
N ASP A 107 -0.43 10.94 15.17
CA ASP A 107 0.34 10.83 16.41
C ASP A 107 1.66 10.07 16.18
N SER A 108 1.62 9.00 15.38
CA SER A 108 2.81 8.24 15.03
C SER A 108 3.81 9.07 14.22
N PHE A 109 3.34 9.85 13.24
CA PHE A 109 4.19 10.77 12.49
C PHE A 109 4.81 11.84 13.39
N THR A 110 4.05 12.37 14.36
CA THR A 110 4.60 13.34 15.34
C THR A 110 5.77 12.74 16.13
N THR A 111 5.63 11.50 16.59
CA THR A 111 6.69 10.80 17.32
C THR A 111 7.91 10.54 16.43
N LEU A 112 7.68 10.09 15.19
CA LEU A 112 8.75 9.82 14.24
C LEU A 112 9.46 11.10 13.77
N GLU A 113 8.74 12.20 13.58
CA GLU A 113 9.32 13.50 13.23
C GLU A 113 10.23 14.03 14.35
N GLN A 114 9.84 13.85 15.62
CA GLN A 114 10.70 14.22 16.76
C GLN A 114 12.02 13.45 16.76
N ALA A 115 12.02 12.19 16.36
CA ALA A 115 13.20 11.33 16.33
C ALA A 115 14.05 11.52 15.08
N PHE A 116 13.42 11.68 13.90
CA PHE A 116 14.08 11.61 12.58
C PHE A 116 13.94 12.90 11.75
N GLY A 117 13.30 13.94 12.29
CA GLY A 117 13.12 15.23 11.64
C GLY A 117 12.21 15.19 10.42
N GLN A 118 12.42 16.12 9.49
CA GLN A 118 11.56 16.34 8.31
C GLN A 118 11.37 15.12 7.42
N ARG A 119 12.22 14.10 7.51
CA ARG A 119 12.08 12.83 6.79
C ARG A 119 10.75 12.16 7.12
N PHE A 120 10.26 12.32 8.36
CA PHE A 120 9.00 11.76 8.85
C PHE A 120 7.97 12.82 9.26
N ALA A 121 8.08 14.05 8.75
CA ALA A 121 7.04 15.04 8.98
C ALA A 121 5.68 14.56 8.43
N ALA A 122 4.61 14.77 9.19
CA ALA A 122 3.28 14.36 8.79
C ALA A 122 2.87 15.02 7.47
N PRO A 123 2.44 14.25 6.45
CA PRO A 123 1.97 14.83 5.20
C PRO A 123 0.75 15.72 5.42
N LYS A 124 0.72 16.88 4.75
CA LYS A 124 -0.38 17.85 4.86
C LYS A 124 -1.76 17.22 4.61
N VAL A 125 -1.86 16.30 3.66
CA VAL A 125 -3.13 15.61 3.37
C VAL A 125 -3.67 14.84 4.58
N LEU A 126 -2.79 14.25 5.40
CA LEU A 126 -3.19 13.56 6.63
C LEU A 126 -3.65 14.55 7.69
N THR A 127 -2.87 15.59 7.94
CA THR A 127 -3.20 16.61 8.96
C THR A 127 -4.48 17.35 8.62
N ASP A 128 -4.74 17.63 7.35
CA ASP A 128 -5.98 18.27 6.89
C ASP A 128 -7.22 17.36 7.13
N LEU A 129 -7.10 16.05 6.88
CA LEU A 129 -8.19 15.10 7.16
C LEU A 129 -8.49 15.02 8.66
N VAL A 130 -7.46 14.90 9.48
CA VAL A 130 -7.59 14.83 10.94
C VAL A 130 -8.22 16.13 11.49
N ALA A 131 -7.79 17.30 11.00
CA ALA A 131 -8.37 18.58 11.39
C ALA A 131 -9.86 18.73 10.99
N GLN A 132 -10.32 18.01 9.97
CA GLN A 132 -11.71 17.94 9.54
C GLN A 132 -12.53 16.88 10.32
N GLY A 133 -11.94 16.17 11.28
CA GLY A 133 -12.60 15.08 12.01
C GLY A 133 -12.76 13.80 11.18
N LYS A 134 -12.04 13.66 10.08
CA LYS A 134 -12.05 12.48 9.21
C LYS A 134 -11.00 11.50 9.68
N PHE A 135 -11.43 10.53 10.48
CA PHE A 135 -10.55 9.54 11.13
C PHE A 135 -10.62 8.15 10.51
N GLY A 136 -11.18 8.01 9.30
CA GLY A 136 -11.40 6.73 8.64
C GLY A 136 -12.63 6.01 9.20
N ILE A 137 -12.53 4.71 9.47
CA ILE A 137 -13.65 3.86 9.92
C ILE A 137 -14.32 4.35 11.21
N LYS A 138 -13.62 5.09 12.05
CA LYS A 138 -14.12 5.66 13.30
C LYS A 138 -15.16 6.75 13.06
N SER A 139 -15.02 7.53 11.99
CA SER A 139 -15.88 8.67 11.66
C SER A 139 -16.72 8.46 10.39
N GLY A 140 -16.57 7.33 9.71
CA GLY A 140 -17.23 7.03 8.45
C GLY A 140 -16.57 7.65 7.21
N SER A 141 -15.52 8.44 7.37
CA SER A 141 -14.76 9.02 6.25
C SER A 141 -13.29 9.23 6.62
N GLY A 142 -12.42 9.17 5.62
CA GLY A 142 -10.98 9.37 5.73
C GLY A 142 -10.42 9.72 4.36
N PHE A 143 -9.41 8.98 3.91
CA PHE A 143 -8.99 8.98 2.50
C PHE A 143 -10.08 8.40 1.59
N LEU A 144 -10.85 7.45 2.14
CA LEU A 144 -11.96 6.80 1.48
C LEU A 144 -13.27 7.16 2.19
N GLU A 145 -14.37 7.19 1.44
CA GLU A 145 -15.70 7.24 2.04
C GLU A 145 -16.08 5.83 2.48
N LEU A 146 -16.35 5.68 3.76
CA LEU A 146 -16.61 4.40 4.40
C LEU A 146 -18.07 4.39 4.89
N ASP A 147 -18.90 3.61 4.20
CA ASP A 147 -20.28 3.40 4.62
C ASP A 147 -20.31 2.73 6.01
N PRO A 148 -20.85 3.40 7.03
CA PRO A 148 -20.90 2.84 8.40
C PRO A 148 -21.66 1.50 8.46
N GLU A 149 -22.64 1.29 7.58
CA GLU A 149 -23.43 0.06 7.53
C GLU A 149 -22.59 -1.13 7.03
N LYS A 150 -21.52 -0.86 6.23
CA LYS A 150 -20.59 -1.88 5.72
C LYS A 150 -19.40 -2.16 6.63
N ARG A 151 -19.34 -1.53 7.80
CA ARG A 151 -18.20 -1.70 8.72
C ARG A 151 -18.01 -3.15 9.15
N GLU A 152 -19.08 -3.82 9.54
CA GLU A 152 -19.02 -5.22 9.97
C GLU A 152 -18.64 -6.16 8.82
N GLU A 153 -19.19 -5.91 7.62
CA GLU A 153 -18.83 -6.65 6.41
C GLU A 153 -17.34 -6.51 6.07
N LEU A 154 -16.80 -5.29 6.16
CA LEU A 154 -15.39 -5.00 5.93
C LEU A 154 -14.49 -5.74 6.93
N ILE A 155 -14.87 -5.74 8.22
CA ILE A 155 -14.14 -6.46 9.26
C ILE A 155 -14.20 -7.98 9.03
N ALA A 156 -15.36 -8.52 8.69
CA ALA A 156 -15.52 -9.94 8.37
C ALA A 156 -14.68 -10.35 7.16
N TYR A 157 -14.69 -9.53 6.08
CA TYR A 157 -13.85 -9.75 4.91
C TYR A 157 -12.37 -9.76 5.28
N ARG A 158 -11.89 -8.75 6.04
CA ARG A 158 -10.51 -8.67 6.50
C ARG A 158 -10.09 -9.93 7.25
N ASN A 159 -10.89 -10.35 8.22
CA ASN A 159 -10.59 -11.52 9.05
C ASN A 159 -10.50 -12.80 8.20
N LYS A 160 -11.45 -12.99 7.27
CA LYS A 160 -11.45 -14.11 6.34
C LYS A 160 -10.23 -14.08 5.42
N ALA A 161 -9.88 -12.90 4.89
CA ALA A 161 -8.75 -12.72 3.98
C ALA A 161 -7.42 -13.05 4.68
N TYR A 162 -7.24 -12.58 5.91
CA TYR A 162 -6.02 -12.84 6.68
C TYR A 162 -5.91 -14.31 7.11
N SER A 163 -7.03 -14.96 7.47
CA SER A 163 -7.03 -16.40 7.72
C SER A 163 -6.61 -17.18 6.48
N ALA A 164 -7.22 -16.90 5.33
CA ALA A 164 -6.89 -17.57 4.07
C ALA A 164 -5.43 -17.36 3.63
N MET A 165 -4.86 -16.17 3.92
CA MET A 165 -3.43 -15.92 3.65
C MET A 165 -2.54 -16.76 4.56
N ASN A 166 -2.87 -16.89 5.85
CA ASN A 166 -2.12 -17.76 6.77
C ASN A 166 -2.17 -19.23 6.31
N ASP A 167 -3.33 -19.70 5.87
CA ASP A 167 -3.49 -21.06 5.35
C ASP A 167 -2.62 -21.27 4.10
N LEU A 168 -2.63 -20.32 3.16
CA LEU A 168 -1.80 -20.36 1.95
C LEU A 168 -0.30 -20.37 2.28
N LEU A 169 0.16 -19.50 3.19
CA LEU A 169 1.56 -19.45 3.59
C LEU A 169 1.99 -20.74 4.29
N SER A 170 1.12 -21.35 5.08
CA SER A 170 1.36 -22.66 5.73
C SER A 170 1.45 -23.77 4.70
N GLU A 171 0.62 -23.76 3.66
CA GLU A 171 0.64 -24.74 2.57
C GLU A 171 1.92 -24.64 1.73
N LEU A 172 2.36 -23.42 1.42
CA LEU A 172 3.58 -23.16 0.64
C LEU A 172 4.86 -23.51 1.41
N GLY A 173 4.81 -23.44 2.75
CA GLY A 173 5.98 -23.58 3.60
C GLY A 173 6.94 -22.38 3.55
N PRO A 174 8.08 -22.46 4.24
CA PRO A 174 9.06 -21.38 4.29
C PRO A 174 9.69 -21.10 2.92
N SER A 175 10.06 -19.85 2.69
CA SER A 175 10.87 -19.48 1.52
C SER A 175 12.26 -20.15 1.59
N PRO A 176 12.83 -20.59 0.45
CA PRO A 176 14.23 -21.05 0.42
C PRO A 176 15.27 -20.02 0.91
N LEU A 177 14.89 -18.75 1.04
CA LEU A 177 15.73 -17.69 1.61
C LEU A 177 15.66 -17.63 3.15
N ALA A 178 14.71 -18.33 3.78
CA ALA A 178 14.56 -18.30 5.24
C ALA A 178 15.59 -19.17 5.99
N ASP A 179 16.26 -20.08 5.29
CA ASP A 179 17.25 -21.01 5.84
C ASP A 179 18.70 -20.62 5.47
N SER A 180 18.92 -19.44 4.92
CA SER A 180 20.23 -18.91 4.52
C SER A 180 20.69 -17.84 5.51
#